data_6ab01037f1658eb3a52cbcc5fc3cf55a
#
_entry.id   6ab01037f1658eb3a52cbcc5fc3cf55a
#
_cell.length_a   1.000
_cell.length_b   1.000
_cell.length_c   1.000
_cell.angle_alpha   90.00
_cell.angle_beta   90.00
_cell.angle_gamma   90.00
#
_symmetry.space_group_name_H-M   'P 1'
#
loop_
_entity.id
_entity.type
_entity.pdbx_description
1 polymer ?
#
loop_
_entity_poly.entity_id
_entity_poly.type
_entity_poly.pdbx_seq_one_letter_code
_entity_poly.pdbx_strand_id
1 'polypeptide(L)'
;MSTHIFLLLDMTGSMSSKKEATIDACNEYIGGQQSNGLGDDTVFTLGVFNTNVGMERIVDGVPMDQAPRIDHEHYRPDGATPLYDAIGQAMDLLEPYKGQVLFIIQTDGEENSSQHVTRKDVLRRVAEKTAAGWQFIYLGCDIDAMGRGGDLGIAAGNTMSYDGAATGAAFRNLGDSTRTYRARGSTSSPSFFGAPGTGADDGGGDDGSDGPNSG
;
A
#
# COMPACT_ATOMS: atom_id res chain seq x y z
N MET A 1 -16.23 -10.54 -8.44
CA MET A 1 -14.90 -10.71 -9.07
C MET A 1 -13.89 -10.82 -7.97
N SER A 2 -13.03 -11.83 -8.02
CA SER A 2 -11.99 -12.00 -6.99
C SER A 2 -10.95 -10.89 -7.06
N THR A 3 -10.46 -10.47 -5.90
CA THR A 3 -9.41 -9.45 -5.77
C THR A 3 -8.16 -10.08 -5.18
N HIS A 4 -7.00 -9.86 -5.78
CA HIS A 4 -5.72 -10.21 -5.19
C HIS A 4 -5.07 -8.95 -4.61
N ILE A 5 -4.87 -8.92 -3.32
CA ILE A 5 -4.08 -7.90 -2.64
C ILE A 5 -2.65 -8.42 -2.52
N PHE A 6 -1.72 -7.77 -3.19
CA PHE A 6 -0.30 -8.04 -3.06
C PHE A 6 0.36 -6.88 -2.33
N LEU A 7 0.84 -7.11 -1.12
CA LEU A 7 1.60 -6.14 -0.33
C LEU A 7 3.09 -6.48 -0.41
N LEU A 8 3.87 -5.62 -1.04
CA LEU A 8 5.32 -5.72 -1.15
C LEU A 8 5.97 -4.79 -0.12
N LEU A 9 6.60 -5.36 0.90
CA LEU A 9 7.28 -4.63 1.97
C LEU A 9 8.79 -4.60 1.75
N ASP A 10 9.34 -3.41 1.85
CA ASP A 10 10.76 -3.21 1.95
C ASP A 10 11.31 -3.83 3.25
N MET A 11 12.26 -4.75 3.11
CA MET A 11 12.96 -5.40 4.21
C MET A 11 14.48 -5.10 4.12
N THR A 12 14.84 -3.91 3.68
CA THR A 12 16.24 -3.47 3.56
C THR A 12 16.77 -2.91 4.88
N GLY A 13 18.09 -2.71 4.96
CA GLY A 13 18.76 -2.31 6.20
C GLY A 13 18.23 -0.99 6.80
N SER A 14 17.76 -0.04 5.98
CA SER A 14 17.16 1.22 6.42
C SER A 14 15.88 1.03 7.25
N MET A 15 15.14 -0.05 6.98
CA MET A 15 13.93 -0.41 7.72
C MET A 15 14.18 -0.94 9.14
N SER A 16 15.46 -1.15 9.56
CA SER A 16 15.78 -1.73 10.87
C SER A 16 15.21 -0.93 12.04
N SER A 17 15.29 0.41 11.98
CA SER A 17 14.73 1.29 13.01
C SER A 17 13.21 1.36 13.02
N LYS A 18 12.55 0.90 11.96
CA LYS A 18 11.10 0.91 11.74
C LYS A 18 10.48 -0.48 11.87
N LYS A 19 11.29 -1.50 12.19
CA LYS A 19 10.90 -2.92 12.19
C LYS A 19 9.62 -3.17 12.97
N GLU A 20 9.58 -2.77 14.24
CA GLU A 20 8.42 -2.98 15.13
C GLU A 20 7.17 -2.30 14.58
N ALA A 21 7.30 -1.02 14.23
CA ALA A 21 6.19 -0.24 13.70
C ALA A 21 5.63 -0.83 12.39
N THR A 22 6.51 -1.40 11.54
CA THR A 22 6.10 -2.05 10.28
C THR A 22 5.37 -3.36 10.54
N ILE A 23 5.87 -4.21 11.47
CA ILE A 23 5.20 -5.46 11.86
C ILE A 23 3.81 -5.16 12.43
N ASP A 24 3.72 -4.24 13.38
CA ASP A 24 2.45 -3.87 14.03
C ASP A 24 1.45 -3.31 13.01
N ALA A 25 1.89 -2.38 12.17
CA ALA A 25 1.05 -1.75 11.15
C ALA A 25 0.56 -2.75 10.09
N CYS A 26 1.43 -3.66 9.64
CA CYS A 26 1.06 -4.74 8.72
C CYS A 26 0.00 -5.66 9.35
N ASN A 27 0.19 -6.04 10.61
CA ASN A 27 -0.75 -6.86 11.36
C ASN A 27 -2.09 -6.15 11.62
N GLU A 28 -2.08 -4.85 11.87
CA GLU A 28 -3.29 -4.02 11.99
C GLU A 28 -4.04 -3.97 10.64
N TYR A 29 -3.31 -3.78 9.54
CA TYR A 29 -3.88 -3.82 8.19
C TYR A 29 -4.55 -5.17 7.89
N ILE A 30 -3.84 -6.29 8.14
CA ILE A 30 -4.38 -7.65 7.93
C ILE A 30 -5.67 -7.82 8.76
N GLY A 31 -5.61 -7.55 10.07
CA GLY A 31 -6.77 -7.67 10.96
C GLY A 31 -7.94 -6.78 10.55
N GLY A 32 -7.65 -5.56 10.08
CA GLY A 32 -8.66 -4.64 9.56
C GLY A 32 -9.33 -5.11 8.28
N GLN A 33 -8.62 -5.84 7.42
CA GLN A 33 -9.21 -6.43 6.21
C GLN A 33 -10.03 -7.69 6.51
N GLN A 34 -9.67 -8.47 7.53
CA GLN A 34 -10.41 -9.65 7.98
C GLN A 34 -11.75 -9.31 8.62
N SER A 35 -11.80 -8.23 9.41
CA SER A 35 -12.96 -7.88 10.24
C SER A 35 -14.17 -7.36 9.46
N ASN A 36 -14.03 -7.04 8.19
CA ASN A 36 -15.03 -6.27 7.44
C ASN A 36 -16.05 -7.07 6.63
N GLY A 37 -16.04 -8.40 6.70
CA GLY A 37 -17.05 -9.25 6.04
C GLY A 37 -17.23 -9.02 4.55
N LEU A 38 -16.28 -8.34 3.90
CA LEU A 38 -16.32 -8.02 2.48
C LEU A 38 -15.87 -9.25 1.68
N GLY A 39 -16.77 -10.24 1.61
CA GLY A 39 -16.74 -11.31 0.64
C GLY A 39 -15.48 -12.17 0.60
N ASP A 40 -15.70 -13.45 0.49
CA ASP A 40 -14.69 -14.51 0.53
C ASP A 40 -13.77 -14.57 -0.71
N ASP A 41 -13.92 -13.63 -1.65
CA ASP A 41 -13.22 -13.65 -2.94
C ASP A 41 -11.89 -12.87 -2.93
N THR A 42 -11.38 -12.46 -1.76
CA THR A 42 -10.11 -11.74 -1.67
C THR A 42 -8.96 -12.67 -1.29
N VAL A 43 -7.95 -12.70 -2.14
CA VAL A 43 -6.69 -13.42 -1.93
C VAL A 43 -5.64 -12.43 -1.47
N PHE A 44 -4.79 -12.82 -0.51
CA PHE A 44 -3.73 -12.00 0.04
C PHE A 44 -2.36 -12.67 -0.14
N THR A 45 -1.41 -11.89 -0.59
CA THR A 45 0.02 -12.23 -0.63
C THR A 45 0.81 -11.12 0.02
N LEU A 46 1.76 -11.48 0.88
CA LEU A 46 2.74 -10.58 1.46
C LEU A 46 4.13 -10.98 0.99
N GLY A 47 4.74 -10.13 0.21
CA GLY A 47 6.13 -10.24 -0.21
C GLY A 47 7.04 -9.30 0.57
N VAL A 48 8.25 -9.72 0.84
CA VAL A 48 9.33 -8.88 1.37
C VAL A 48 10.50 -8.89 0.41
N PHE A 49 11.32 -7.83 0.41
CA PHE A 49 12.46 -7.78 -0.50
C PHE A 49 13.68 -7.10 0.10
N ASN A 50 14.84 -7.64 -0.21
CA ASN A 50 16.17 -7.05 -0.03
C ASN A 50 17.19 -7.81 -0.91
N THR A 51 18.47 -7.40 -0.89
CA THR A 51 19.50 -8.08 -1.68
C THR A 51 19.85 -9.49 -1.21
N ASN A 52 19.51 -9.87 0.02
CA ASN A 52 19.86 -11.20 0.58
C ASN A 52 18.87 -12.28 0.15
N VAL A 53 17.58 -11.93 0.01
CA VAL A 53 16.51 -12.88 -0.32
C VAL A 53 15.91 -12.63 -1.72
N GLY A 54 16.26 -11.53 -2.37
CA GLY A 54 15.53 -11.06 -3.56
C GLY A 54 14.13 -10.62 -3.18
N MET A 55 13.10 -11.20 -3.79
CA MET A 55 11.71 -11.05 -3.36
C MET A 55 11.20 -12.41 -2.87
N GLU A 56 10.81 -12.47 -1.60
CA GLU A 56 10.29 -13.66 -0.92
C GLU A 56 8.84 -13.44 -0.49
N ARG A 57 8.00 -14.45 -0.68
CA ARG A 57 6.60 -14.44 -0.21
C ARG A 57 6.52 -15.09 1.17
N ILE A 58 6.26 -14.29 2.18
CA ILE A 58 6.08 -14.79 3.56
C ILE A 58 4.62 -15.14 3.85
N VAL A 59 3.68 -14.63 3.05
CA VAL A 59 2.29 -15.12 2.96
C VAL A 59 1.99 -15.30 1.47
N ASP A 60 1.54 -16.46 1.05
CA ASP A 60 1.41 -16.80 -0.37
C ASP A 60 0.00 -17.22 -0.76
N GLY A 61 -0.75 -16.30 -1.34
CA GLY A 61 -2.01 -16.57 -2.01
C GLY A 61 -3.10 -17.17 -1.11
N VAL A 62 -3.19 -16.75 0.16
CA VAL A 62 -4.21 -17.26 1.09
C VAL A 62 -5.50 -16.42 1.01
N PRO A 63 -6.67 -17.00 1.33
CA PRO A 63 -7.87 -16.21 1.57
C PRO A 63 -7.61 -15.12 2.62
N MET A 64 -8.11 -13.91 2.40
CA MET A 64 -7.82 -12.76 3.27
C MET A 64 -8.23 -12.98 4.73
N ASP A 65 -9.34 -13.68 4.96
CA ASP A 65 -9.84 -14.05 6.29
C ASP A 65 -8.95 -15.06 7.03
N GLN A 66 -8.07 -15.77 6.31
CA GLN A 66 -7.10 -16.73 6.82
C GLN A 66 -5.66 -16.19 6.83
N ALA A 67 -5.44 -14.94 6.43
CA ALA A 67 -4.10 -14.36 6.37
C ALA A 67 -3.45 -14.37 7.78
N PRO A 68 -2.26 -14.98 7.95
CA PRO A 68 -1.58 -15.02 9.23
C PRO A 68 -1.01 -13.64 9.60
N ARG A 69 -0.80 -13.43 10.89
CA ARG A 69 0.01 -12.30 11.36
C ARG A 69 1.48 -12.58 11.10
N ILE A 70 2.24 -11.52 10.90
CA ILE A 70 3.71 -11.61 10.78
C ILE A 70 4.37 -11.22 12.11
N ASP A 71 5.62 -11.65 12.28
CA ASP A 71 6.44 -11.40 13.46
C ASP A 71 7.90 -11.13 13.09
N HIS A 72 8.77 -11.09 14.10
CA HIS A 72 10.21 -10.83 13.94
C HIS A 72 10.96 -11.93 13.15
N GLU A 73 10.40 -13.12 13.06
CA GLU A 73 10.96 -14.21 12.28
C GLU A 73 10.72 -14.02 10.78
N HIS A 74 9.57 -13.44 10.45
CA HIS A 74 9.15 -13.18 9.08
C HIS A 74 9.72 -11.89 8.50
N TYR A 75 9.99 -10.88 9.35
CA TYR A 75 10.45 -9.57 8.90
C TYR A 75 11.80 -9.21 9.57
N ARG A 76 12.89 -9.37 8.80
CA ARG A 76 14.28 -9.21 9.25
C ARG A 76 15.01 -8.23 8.35
N PRO A 77 14.89 -6.91 8.59
CA PRO A 77 15.53 -5.90 7.76
C PRO A 77 17.05 -6.05 7.68
N ASP A 78 17.58 -6.14 6.45
CA ASP A 78 19.00 -6.22 6.13
C ASP A 78 19.24 -5.94 4.63
N GLY A 79 20.50 -5.69 4.26
CA GLY A 79 20.93 -5.54 2.86
C GLY A 79 20.48 -4.24 2.20
N ALA A 80 20.54 -4.22 0.87
CA ALA A 80 20.25 -3.06 0.02
C ALA A 80 18.91 -3.25 -0.72
N THR A 81 18.51 -2.26 -1.54
CA THR A 81 17.14 -2.06 -2.07
C THR A 81 17.04 -2.41 -3.56
N PRO A 82 16.82 -3.68 -3.97
CA PRO A 82 16.57 -4.08 -5.35
C PRO A 82 15.07 -3.91 -5.71
N LEU A 83 14.56 -2.68 -5.59
CA LEU A 83 13.13 -2.37 -5.71
C LEU A 83 12.55 -2.76 -7.08
N TYR A 84 13.27 -2.44 -8.18
CA TYR A 84 12.75 -2.75 -9.53
C TYR A 84 12.73 -4.25 -9.78
N ASP A 85 13.76 -4.98 -9.35
CA ASP A 85 13.78 -6.44 -9.46
C ASP A 85 12.63 -7.08 -8.65
N ALA A 86 12.38 -6.58 -7.44
CA ALA A 86 11.30 -7.06 -6.59
C ALA A 86 9.92 -6.80 -7.20
N ILE A 87 9.68 -5.58 -7.72
CA ILE A 87 8.43 -5.24 -8.42
C ILE A 87 8.26 -6.15 -9.66
N GLY A 88 9.33 -6.35 -10.43
CA GLY A 88 9.31 -7.21 -11.61
C GLY A 88 8.92 -8.65 -11.28
N GLN A 89 9.56 -9.25 -10.28
CA GLN A 89 9.28 -10.62 -9.82
C GLN A 89 7.84 -10.76 -9.29
N ALA A 90 7.37 -9.79 -8.50
CA ALA A 90 6.00 -9.80 -7.99
C ALA A 90 4.95 -9.71 -9.12
N MET A 91 5.20 -8.87 -10.14
CA MET A 91 4.32 -8.80 -11.31
C MET A 91 4.30 -10.11 -12.11
N ASP A 92 5.44 -10.80 -12.23
CA ASP A 92 5.52 -12.09 -12.93
C ASP A 92 4.71 -13.17 -12.19
N LEU A 93 4.76 -13.18 -10.86
CA LEU A 93 3.95 -14.08 -10.04
C LEU A 93 2.44 -13.85 -10.21
N LEU A 94 2.04 -12.60 -10.40
CA LEU A 94 0.63 -12.23 -10.56
C LEU A 94 0.12 -12.38 -12.01
N GLU A 95 0.99 -12.59 -12.99
CA GLU A 95 0.62 -12.67 -14.42
C GLU A 95 -0.47 -13.71 -14.71
N PRO A 96 -0.48 -14.90 -14.08
CA PRO A 96 -1.54 -15.90 -14.28
C PRO A 96 -2.90 -15.50 -13.70
N TYR A 97 -2.94 -14.53 -12.77
CA TYR A 97 -4.16 -14.16 -12.09
C TYR A 97 -5.09 -13.35 -13.00
N LYS A 98 -6.37 -13.72 -13.05
CA LYS A 98 -7.36 -13.15 -13.98
C LYS A 98 -8.37 -12.22 -13.32
N GLY A 99 -8.27 -12.02 -12.00
CA GLY A 99 -9.12 -11.10 -11.23
C GLY A 99 -8.55 -9.69 -11.15
N GLN A 100 -9.12 -8.90 -10.26
CA GLN A 100 -8.61 -7.56 -9.93
C GLN A 100 -7.36 -7.67 -9.05
N VAL A 101 -6.37 -6.83 -9.29
CA VAL A 101 -5.13 -6.79 -8.49
C VAL A 101 -4.99 -5.43 -7.84
N LEU A 102 -4.80 -5.43 -6.52
CA LEU A 102 -4.33 -4.28 -5.74
C LEU A 102 -2.87 -4.54 -5.36
N PHE A 103 -1.95 -3.87 -6.05
CA PHE A 103 -0.52 -4.00 -5.86
C PHE A 103 -0.01 -2.83 -5.02
N ILE A 104 0.40 -3.12 -3.79
CA ILE A 104 0.85 -2.13 -2.81
C ILE A 104 2.36 -2.26 -2.62
N ILE A 105 3.09 -1.17 -2.77
CA ILE A 105 4.53 -1.08 -2.55
C ILE A 105 4.77 -0.18 -1.35
N GLN A 106 5.48 -0.67 -0.33
CA GLN A 106 5.94 0.11 0.81
C GLN A 106 7.46 0.07 0.87
N THR A 107 8.09 1.24 0.93
CA THR A 107 9.55 1.38 1.02
C THR A 107 9.94 2.67 1.74
N ASP A 108 11.11 2.68 2.37
CA ASP A 108 11.75 3.88 2.93
C ASP A 108 13.03 4.27 2.17
N GLY A 109 13.33 3.55 1.09
CA GLY A 109 14.58 3.68 0.38
C GLY A 109 14.44 3.97 -1.11
N GLU A 110 15.53 4.46 -1.67
CA GLU A 110 15.69 4.56 -3.11
C GLU A 110 16.22 3.25 -3.68
N GLU A 111 15.78 2.92 -4.89
CA GLU A 111 16.38 1.87 -5.70
C GLU A 111 17.90 2.05 -5.79
N ASN A 112 18.66 1.03 -5.44
CA ASN A 112 20.12 1.12 -5.47
C ASN A 112 20.86 -0.18 -5.82
N SER A 113 20.15 -1.28 -6.10
CA SER A 113 20.79 -2.59 -6.26
C SER A 113 20.11 -3.55 -7.24
N SER A 114 19.08 -3.14 -7.96
CA SER A 114 18.47 -3.96 -9.02
C SER A 114 19.46 -4.24 -10.16
N GLN A 115 19.45 -5.47 -10.67
CA GLN A 115 20.38 -5.96 -11.68
C GLN A 115 19.69 -6.42 -12.97
N HIS A 116 18.41 -6.76 -12.93
CA HIS A 116 17.70 -7.42 -14.01
C HIS A 116 16.58 -6.55 -14.59
N VAL A 117 15.89 -5.78 -13.76
CA VAL A 117 14.75 -4.95 -14.14
C VAL A 117 15.14 -3.48 -14.04
N THR A 118 14.91 -2.72 -15.10
CA THR A 118 15.18 -1.27 -15.11
C THR A 118 13.93 -0.46 -14.71
N ARG A 119 14.12 0.81 -14.32
CA ARG A 119 13.01 1.75 -14.11
C ARG A 119 12.08 1.82 -15.32
N LYS A 120 12.65 1.80 -16.53
CA LYS A 120 11.88 1.85 -17.78
C LYS A 120 10.98 0.62 -17.94
N ASP A 121 11.47 -0.55 -17.54
CA ASP A 121 10.68 -1.79 -17.58
C ASP A 121 9.53 -1.73 -16.59
N VAL A 122 9.78 -1.27 -15.35
CA VAL A 122 8.72 -1.08 -14.34
C VAL A 122 7.68 -0.10 -14.85
N LEU A 123 8.09 1.09 -15.31
CA LEU A 123 7.19 2.13 -15.84
C LEU A 123 6.27 1.58 -16.94
N ARG A 124 6.85 0.87 -17.92
CA ARG A 124 6.08 0.25 -19.00
C ARG A 124 5.09 -0.78 -18.48
N ARG A 125 5.53 -1.68 -17.58
CA ARG A 125 4.68 -2.75 -17.02
C ARG A 125 3.57 -2.18 -16.13
N VAL A 126 3.85 -1.16 -15.32
CA VAL A 126 2.83 -0.46 -14.52
C VAL A 126 1.76 0.14 -15.42
N ALA A 127 2.14 0.81 -16.52
CA ALA A 127 1.19 1.39 -17.47
C ALA A 127 0.33 0.29 -18.14
N GLU A 128 0.94 -0.80 -18.60
CA GLU A 128 0.25 -1.94 -19.21
C GLU A 128 -0.76 -2.59 -18.25
N LYS A 129 -0.34 -2.84 -17.00
CA LYS A 129 -1.18 -3.49 -15.99
C LYS A 129 -2.27 -2.55 -15.46
N THR A 130 -1.99 -1.25 -15.33
CA THR A 130 -3.02 -0.25 -15.00
C THR A 130 -4.11 -0.21 -16.08
N ALA A 131 -3.73 -0.23 -17.36
CA ALA A 131 -4.67 -0.32 -18.47
C ALA A 131 -5.48 -1.64 -18.46
N ALA A 132 -4.92 -2.71 -17.91
CA ALA A 132 -5.59 -4.00 -17.69
C ALA A 132 -6.44 -4.05 -16.40
N GLY A 133 -6.54 -2.94 -15.65
CA GLY A 133 -7.39 -2.82 -14.46
C GLY A 133 -6.69 -3.05 -13.12
N TRP A 134 -5.38 -3.25 -13.08
CA TRP A 134 -4.64 -3.31 -11.82
C TRP A 134 -4.61 -1.95 -11.13
N GLN A 135 -4.66 -1.95 -9.82
CA GLN A 135 -4.49 -0.78 -8.98
C GLN A 135 -3.10 -0.83 -8.33
N PHE A 136 -2.28 0.19 -8.60
CA PHE A 136 -0.97 0.33 -7.97
C PHE A 136 -1.01 1.41 -6.90
N ILE A 137 -0.40 1.12 -5.75
CA ILE A 137 -0.27 2.02 -4.60
C ILE A 137 1.20 2.10 -4.19
N TYR A 138 1.67 3.29 -3.87
CA TYR A 138 3.02 3.52 -3.40
C TYR A 138 3.02 4.26 -2.06
N LEU A 139 3.60 3.63 -1.04
CA LEU A 139 3.78 4.18 0.30
C LEU A 139 5.26 4.46 0.52
N GLY A 140 5.63 5.72 0.63
CA GLY A 140 6.99 6.15 0.91
C GLY A 140 7.15 6.59 2.36
N CYS A 141 7.96 5.86 3.12
CA CYS A 141 8.32 6.21 4.48
C CYS A 141 9.55 7.10 4.48
N ASP A 142 9.44 8.31 5.05
CA ASP A 142 10.53 9.29 5.11
C ASP A 142 11.12 9.71 3.73
N ILE A 143 10.39 9.47 2.66
CA ILE A 143 10.79 9.82 1.28
C ILE A 143 9.66 10.51 0.52
N ASP A 144 10.00 11.18 -0.58
CA ASP A 144 9.02 11.74 -1.52
C ASP A 144 8.31 10.62 -2.32
N ALA A 145 7.22 10.09 -1.78
CA ALA A 145 6.44 9.05 -2.44
C ALA A 145 5.79 9.55 -3.73
N MET A 146 5.43 10.84 -3.83
CA MET A 146 4.78 11.38 -5.03
C MET A 146 5.76 11.40 -6.22
N GLY A 147 6.97 11.91 -6.00
CA GLY A 147 8.02 11.90 -7.02
C GLY A 147 8.43 10.47 -7.39
N ARG A 148 8.69 9.62 -6.40
CA ARG A 148 9.13 8.23 -6.62
C ARG A 148 8.05 7.36 -7.26
N GLY A 149 6.82 7.44 -6.78
CA GLY A 149 5.68 6.74 -7.40
C GLY A 149 5.42 7.22 -8.82
N GLY A 150 5.52 8.54 -9.07
CA GLY A 150 5.42 9.13 -10.40
C GLY A 150 6.49 8.62 -11.37
N ASP A 151 7.72 8.43 -10.90
CA ASP A 151 8.82 7.80 -11.66
C ASP A 151 8.50 6.37 -12.11
N LEU A 152 7.62 5.67 -11.40
CA LEU A 152 7.12 4.34 -11.73
C LEU A 152 5.79 4.36 -12.49
N GLY A 153 5.23 5.55 -12.79
CA GLY A 153 3.95 5.71 -13.49
C GLY A 153 2.72 5.56 -12.58
N ILE A 154 2.89 5.61 -11.26
CA ILE A 154 1.79 5.54 -10.31
C ILE A 154 1.19 6.94 -10.14
N ALA A 155 -0.13 7.06 -10.22
CA ALA A 155 -0.83 8.33 -10.11
C ALA A 155 -0.64 8.95 -8.71
N ALA A 156 -0.56 10.29 -8.63
CA ALA A 156 -0.34 11.02 -7.38
C ALA A 156 -1.38 10.68 -6.28
N GLY A 157 -2.65 10.49 -6.63
CA GLY A 157 -3.70 10.09 -5.69
C GLY A 157 -3.62 8.64 -5.21
N ASN A 158 -2.63 7.88 -5.72
CA ASN A 158 -2.31 6.50 -5.35
C ASN A 158 -0.97 6.41 -4.62
N THR A 159 -0.39 7.56 -4.26
CA THR A 159 0.86 7.66 -3.51
C THR A 159 0.62 8.32 -2.15
N MET A 160 1.38 7.92 -1.15
CA MET A 160 1.35 8.52 0.19
C MET A 160 2.75 8.59 0.76
N SER A 161 3.21 9.81 1.11
CA SER A 161 4.40 10.03 1.93
C SER A 161 3.99 10.05 3.40
N TYR A 162 4.78 9.42 4.26
CA TYR A 162 4.56 9.44 5.71
C TYR A 162 5.88 9.39 6.47
N ASP A 163 5.89 9.94 7.67
CA ASP A 163 6.99 9.84 8.62
C ASP A 163 7.00 8.47 9.28
N GLY A 164 8.19 7.90 9.55
CA GLY A 164 8.32 6.57 10.18
C GLY A 164 7.57 6.45 11.51
N ALA A 165 7.43 7.54 12.28
CA ALA A 165 6.61 7.58 13.50
C ALA A 165 5.10 7.49 13.21
N ALA A 166 4.66 7.79 11.98
CA ALA A 166 3.27 7.72 11.53
C ALA A 166 2.93 6.42 10.79
N THR A 167 3.80 5.40 10.80
CA THR A 167 3.61 4.13 10.08
C THR A 167 2.23 3.51 10.35
N GLY A 168 1.80 3.43 11.62
CA GLY A 168 0.48 2.91 11.97
C GLY A 168 -0.67 3.72 11.37
N ALA A 169 -0.56 5.05 11.34
CA ALA A 169 -1.59 5.91 10.74
C ALA A 169 -1.66 5.73 9.21
N ALA A 170 -0.51 5.60 8.54
CA ALA A 170 -0.43 5.35 7.11
C ALA A 170 -1.09 4.01 6.72
N PHE A 171 -0.83 2.94 7.48
CA PHE A 171 -1.44 1.63 7.23
C PHE A 171 -2.93 1.58 7.58
N ARG A 172 -3.40 2.34 8.60
CA ARG A 172 -4.86 2.51 8.83
C ARG A 172 -5.53 3.17 7.64
N ASN A 173 -4.97 4.28 7.12
CA ASN A 173 -5.49 4.95 5.92
C ASN A 173 -5.47 4.01 4.69
N LEU A 174 -4.38 3.25 4.50
CA LEU A 174 -4.31 2.20 3.49
C LEU A 174 -5.46 1.19 3.67
N GLY A 175 -5.69 0.73 4.91
CA GLY A 175 -6.75 -0.21 5.24
C GLY A 175 -8.15 0.31 4.91
N ASP A 176 -8.45 1.57 5.26
CA ASP A 176 -9.73 2.23 4.97
C ASP A 176 -9.94 2.41 3.47
N SER A 177 -8.90 2.84 2.77
CA SER A 177 -8.93 2.98 1.31
C SER A 177 -9.09 1.64 0.60
N THR A 178 -8.43 0.58 1.10
CA THR A 178 -8.59 -0.79 0.59
C THR A 178 -10.01 -1.30 0.77
N ARG A 179 -10.64 -1.05 1.94
CA ARG A 179 -12.05 -1.41 2.17
C ARG A 179 -12.97 -0.69 1.18
N THR A 180 -12.75 0.61 0.99
CA THR A 180 -13.51 1.42 0.03
C THR A 180 -13.33 0.91 -1.39
N TYR A 181 -12.10 0.58 -1.78
CA TYR A 181 -11.78 -0.01 -3.09
C TYR A 181 -12.53 -1.33 -3.31
N ARG A 182 -12.47 -2.25 -2.34
CA ARG A 182 -13.19 -3.55 -2.41
C ARG A 182 -14.71 -3.35 -2.47
N ALA A 183 -15.27 -2.46 -1.65
CA ALA A 183 -16.70 -2.16 -1.62
C ALA A 183 -17.22 -1.59 -2.96
N ARG A 184 -16.36 -0.94 -3.74
CA ARG A 184 -16.68 -0.44 -5.10
C ARG A 184 -16.45 -1.46 -6.20
N GLY A 185 -16.26 -2.74 -5.88
CA GLY A 185 -16.01 -3.81 -6.83
C GLY A 185 -14.59 -3.82 -7.39
N SER A 186 -13.62 -3.29 -6.64
CA SER A 186 -12.18 -3.31 -6.97
C SER A 186 -11.86 -2.67 -8.33
N THR A 187 -12.55 -1.59 -8.67
CA THR A 187 -12.30 -0.83 -9.90
C THR A 187 -11.11 0.11 -9.71
N SER A 188 -10.13 0.07 -10.60
CA SER A 188 -8.95 0.94 -10.54
C SER A 188 -9.32 2.42 -10.65
N SER A 189 -8.58 3.27 -9.92
CA SER A 189 -8.84 4.71 -9.84
C SER A 189 -7.51 5.46 -9.73
N PRO A 190 -7.38 6.67 -10.29
CA PRO A 190 -6.23 7.54 -10.07
C PRO A 190 -6.22 8.21 -8.68
N SER A 191 -7.25 7.99 -7.85
CA SER A 191 -7.45 8.60 -6.53
C SER A 191 -7.87 7.55 -5.50
N PHE A 192 -6.95 6.67 -5.15
CA PHE A 192 -7.19 5.59 -4.17
C PHE A 192 -7.36 6.12 -2.74
N PHE A 193 -6.54 7.12 -2.34
CA PHE A 193 -6.59 7.74 -1.03
C PHE A 193 -7.62 8.87 -0.91
N GLY A 194 -8.48 9.08 -1.93
CA GLY A 194 -9.37 10.25 -2.00
C GLY A 194 -8.64 11.50 -2.48
N ALA A 195 -9.39 12.58 -2.77
CA ALA A 195 -8.78 13.87 -3.08
C ALA A 195 -8.12 14.42 -1.80
N PRO A 196 -6.89 14.97 -1.86
CA PRO A 196 -6.33 15.70 -0.72
C PRO A 196 -7.23 16.90 -0.44
N GLY A 197 -7.90 16.91 0.72
CA GLY A 197 -8.61 18.10 1.22
C GLY A 197 -10.13 18.08 1.19
N THR A 198 -10.80 16.99 1.63
CA THR A 198 -12.14 17.11 2.20
C THR A 198 -12.08 16.68 3.67
N GLY A 199 -11.31 17.43 4.46
CA GLY A 199 -11.54 17.49 5.89
C GLY A 199 -12.94 18.06 6.06
N ALA A 200 -13.83 17.33 6.71
CA ALA A 200 -15.11 17.85 7.15
C ALA A 200 -14.81 19.06 8.04
N ASP A 201 -15.06 20.26 7.52
CA ASP A 201 -15.18 21.46 8.31
C ASP A 201 -16.49 21.30 9.09
N ASP A 202 -16.36 20.84 10.32
CA ASP A 202 -17.47 20.73 11.27
C ASP A 202 -17.73 22.16 11.78
N GLY A 203 -18.40 22.94 10.92
CA GLY A 203 -18.85 24.29 11.22
C GLY A 203 -19.86 24.28 12.35
N GLY A 204 -19.37 24.37 13.59
CA GLY A 204 -20.16 24.73 14.73
C GLY A 204 -20.78 26.10 14.50
N GLY A 205 -22.01 26.13 14.03
CA GLY A 205 -22.84 27.34 13.99
C GLY A 205 -23.17 27.77 15.41
N ASP A 206 -22.50 28.79 15.88
CA ASP A 206 -22.90 29.56 17.08
C ASP A 206 -24.06 30.46 16.66
N ASP A 207 -25.26 30.03 16.94
CA ASP A 207 -26.48 30.84 16.74
C ASP A 207 -26.71 31.73 17.98
N GLY A 208 -25.99 32.85 18.02
CA GLY A 208 -26.16 33.90 18.98
C GLY A 208 -27.34 34.80 18.62
N SER A 209 -28.56 34.42 18.99
CA SER A 209 -29.73 35.28 18.90
C SER A 209 -29.73 36.32 20.02
N ASP A 210 -29.25 37.54 19.73
CA ASP A 210 -29.51 38.72 20.54
C ASP A 210 -30.86 39.34 20.14
N GLY A 211 -31.84 39.22 21.01
CA GLY A 211 -33.14 39.88 20.92
C GLY A 211 -33.07 41.35 21.30
N PRO A 212 -33.84 42.24 20.67
CA PRO A 212 -33.79 43.65 21.01
C PRO A 212 -34.59 43.95 22.26
N ASN A 213 -33.96 44.65 23.20
CA ASN A 213 -34.61 45.24 24.37
C ASN A 213 -35.25 46.59 23.96
N SER A 214 -36.56 46.64 24.07
CA SER A 214 -37.34 47.87 23.97
C SER A 214 -37.68 48.36 25.38
N GLY A 215 -37.36 49.63 25.71
CA GLY A 215 -37.75 50.30 26.90
C GLY A 215 -37.18 51.68 27.01
#